data_1e16702cd155d25f99962eabe72e2952
#
_entry.id   1e16702cd155d25f99962eabe72e2952
#
_cell.length_a   1.000
_cell.length_b   1.000
_cell.length_c   1.000
_cell.angle_alpha   90.00
_cell.angle_beta   90.00
_cell.angle_gamma   90.00
#
_symmetry.space_group_name_H-M   'P 1'
#
loop_
_entity.id
_entity.type
_entity.pdbx_description
1 polymer ?
#
loop_
_entity_poly.entity_id
_entity_poly.type
_entity_poly.pdbx_seq_one_letter_code
_entity_poly.pdbx_strand_id
1 'polypeptide(L)'
;IQQAYNEFRGLEEGLFQELADWQVIDGTSIHQRINKHDDLLYDQEILERLYNIDVNLQKILKPLASMFSRYQNYGSRFTKALDLMRNGDMQYLMKPLIGSYSTLWFEFHEDLLATLGINRASEDSTWQLPSAT
;
A
#
# COMPACT_ATOMS: atom_id res chain seq x y z
N ILE A 1 -7.63 17.19 0.92
CA ILE A 1 -7.91 15.83 0.42
C ILE A 1 -7.24 15.56 -0.92
N GLN A 2 -7.18 16.53 -1.82
CA GLN A 2 -6.49 16.36 -3.10
C GLN A 2 -5.00 16.11 -2.90
N GLN A 3 -4.37 16.84 -1.98
CA GLN A 3 -2.96 16.65 -1.67
C GLN A 3 -2.71 15.24 -1.10
N ALA A 4 -3.59 14.80 -0.21
CA ALA A 4 -3.49 13.46 0.38
C ALA A 4 -3.56 12.39 -0.71
N TYR A 5 -4.47 12.54 -1.66
CA TYR A 5 -4.60 11.62 -2.78
C TYR A 5 -3.33 11.59 -3.64
N ASN A 6 -2.78 12.76 -3.95
CA ASN A 6 -1.56 12.84 -4.77
C ASN A 6 -0.36 12.20 -4.06
N GLU A 7 -0.21 12.45 -2.76
CA GLU A 7 0.86 11.85 -1.97
C GLU A 7 0.69 10.33 -1.87
N PHE A 8 -0.55 9.86 -1.69
CA PHE A 8 -0.85 8.44 -1.66
C PHE A 8 -0.47 7.76 -2.98
N ARG A 9 -0.85 8.36 -4.10
CA ARG A 9 -0.49 7.82 -5.42
C ARG A 9 1.02 7.77 -5.61
N GLY A 10 1.75 8.73 -5.04
CA GLY A 10 3.21 8.72 -5.08
C GLY A 10 3.83 7.56 -4.32
N LEU A 11 3.17 7.06 -3.27
CA LEU A 11 3.64 5.89 -2.52
C LEU A 11 3.30 4.58 -3.21
N GLU A 12 2.29 4.56 -4.04
CA GLU A 12 1.71 3.34 -4.59
C GLU A 12 2.68 2.56 -5.47
N GLU A 13 3.51 3.25 -6.25
CA GLU A 13 4.51 2.60 -7.08
C GLU A 13 5.49 1.81 -6.22
N GLY A 14 5.95 2.40 -5.12
CA GLY A 14 6.83 1.72 -4.17
C GLY A 14 6.18 0.49 -3.55
N LEU A 15 4.91 0.61 -3.16
CA LEU A 15 4.18 -0.53 -2.63
C LEU A 15 4.09 -1.66 -3.65
N PHE A 16 3.72 -1.34 -4.88
CA PHE A 16 3.58 -2.36 -5.92
C PHE A 16 4.91 -3.06 -6.19
N GLN A 17 6.02 -2.34 -6.13
CA GLN A 17 7.34 -2.96 -6.26
C GLN A 17 7.61 -3.95 -5.13
N GLU A 18 7.27 -3.59 -3.89
CA GLU A 18 7.46 -4.49 -2.75
C GLU A 18 6.55 -5.72 -2.85
N LEU A 19 5.33 -5.56 -3.33
CA LEU A 19 4.44 -6.70 -3.55
C LEU A 19 5.00 -7.66 -4.61
N ALA A 20 5.57 -7.12 -5.67
CA ALA A 20 6.21 -7.93 -6.69
C ALA A 20 7.43 -8.68 -6.13
N ASP A 21 8.27 -7.98 -5.38
CA ASP A 21 9.45 -8.58 -4.75
C ASP A 21 9.09 -9.65 -3.73
N TRP A 22 7.96 -9.47 -3.05
CA TRP A 22 7.46 -10.45 -2.09
C TRP A 22 7.07 -11.76 -2.76
N GLN A 23 6.56 -11.69 -3.98
CA GLN A 23 6.10 -12.87 -4.71
C GLN A 23 7.23 -13.59 -5.45
N VAL A 24 8.22 -12.85 -5.94
CA VAL A 24 9.24 -13.38 -6.85
C VAL A 24 10.63 -12.90 -6.42
N ILE A 25 11.57 -13.83 -6.25
CA ILE A 25 12.93 -13.47 -5.84
C ILE A 25 13.71 -12.82 -6.99
N ASP A 26 13.65 -13.34 -8.18
CA ASP A 26 14.42 -12.81 -9.31
C ASP A 26 13.47 -12.34 -10.40
N GLY A 27 12.89 -11.16 -10.18
CA GLY A 27 11.85 -10.62 -11.05
C GLY A 27 12.34 -10.04 -12.36
N THR A 28 13.66 -9.87 -12.54
CA THR A 28 14.22 -9.27 -13.76
C THR A 28 14.64 -10.30 -14.79
N SER A 29 14.65 -11.57 -14.41
CA SER A 29 15.11 -12.68 -15.25
C SER A 29 13.94 -13.38 -15.94
N ILE A 30 14.19 -13.98 -17.11
CA ILE A 30 13.21 -14.87 -17.73
C ILE A 30 13.02 -16.14 -16.91
N HIS A 31 13.91 -16.40 -15.95
CA HIS A 31 13.85 -17.55 -15.05
C HIS A 31 13.37 -17.12 -13.66
N GLN A 32 12.33 -16.30 -13.60
CA GLN A 32 11.76 -15.84 -12.34
C GLN A 32 11.41 -17.01 -11.43
N ARG A 33 11.75 -16.86 -10.14
CA ARG A 33 11.45 -17.87 -9.13
C ARG A 33 10.46 -17.34 -8.13
N ILE A 34 9.48 -18.17 -7.79
CA ILE A 34 8.52 -17.83 -6.75
C ILE A 34 9.26 -17.71 -5.41
N ASN A 35 8.98 -16.65 -4.67
CA ASN A 35 9.53 -16.48 -3.33
C ASN A 35 8.81 -17.42 -2.37
N LYS A 36 9.53 -18.42 -1.86
CA LYS A 36 9.00 -19.42 -0.93
C LYS A 36 9.13 -18.99 0.53
N HIS A 37 9.65 -17.77 0.77
CA HIS A 37 9.86 -17.21 2.11
C HIS A 37 10.83 -18.03 2.96
N ASP A 38 11.80 -18.67 2.32
CA ASP A 38 12.85 -19.40 2.99
C ASP A 38 14.15 -18.60 3.13
N ASP A 39 14.24 -17.44 2.48
CA ASP A 39 15.35 -16.49 2.66
C ASP A 39 14.87 -15.39 3.60
N LEU A 40 15.20 -15.51 4.88
CA LEU A 40 14.75 -14.59 5.91
C LEU A 40 15.28 -13.17 5.70
N LEU A 41 16.50 -13.03 5.20
CA LEU A 41 17.08 -11.70 4.96
C LEU A 41 16.35 -10.99 3.82
N TYR A 42 16.01 -11.71 2.78
CA TYR A 42 15.27 -11.17 1.66
C TYR A 42 13.90 -10.64 2.11
N ASP A 43 13.15 -11.45 2.85
CA ASP A 43 11.85 -11.06 3.36
C ASP A 43 11.93 -9.91 4.36
N GLN A 44 12.96 -9.90 5.22
CA GLN A 44 13.16 -8.81 6.18
C GLN A 44 13.41 -7.49 5.49
N GLU A 45 14.20 -7.47 4.42
CA GLU A 45 14.46 -6.25 3.67
C GLU A 45 13.18 -5.69 3.06
N ILE A 46 12.29 -6.57 2.56
CA ILE A 46 10.99 -6.16 2.05
C ILE A 46 10.15 -5.54 3.16
N LEU A 47 10.10 -6.19 4.33
CA LEU A 47 9.34 -5.68 5.46
C LEU A 47 9.85 -4.31 5.93
N GLU A 48 11.16 -4.08 5.91
CA GLU A 48 11.74 -2.79 6.25
C GLU A 48 11.33 -1.70 5.26
N ARG A 49 11.33 -2.02 3.97
CA ARG A 49 10.88 -1.08 2.95
C ARG A 49 9.38 -0.78 3.07
N LEU A 50 8.57 -1.81 3.39
CA LEU A 50 7.15 -1.62 3.67
C LEU A 50 6.95 -0.73 4.89
N TYR A 51 7.76 -0.92 5.93
CA TYR A 51 7.70 -0.07 7.11
C TYR A 51 7.94 1.39 6.75
N ASN A 52 8.91 1.67 5.89
CA ASN A 52 9.19 3.03 5.45
C ASN A 52 8.04 3.63 4.63
N ILE A 53 7.40 2.81 3.80
CA ILE A 53 6.18 3.22 3.08
C ILE A 53 5.08 3.55 4.08
N ASP A 54 4.91 2.70 5.09
CA ASP A 54 3.88 2.90 6.12
C ASP A 54 4.10 4.18 6.93
N VAL A 55 5.35 4.51 7.25
CA VAL A 55 5.66 5.78 7.95
C VAL A 55 5.11 6.96 7.16
N ASN A 56 5.31 6.97 5.85
CA ASN A 56 4.81 8.03 5.00
C ASN A 56 3.29 7.98 4.82
N LEU A 57 2.73 6.77 4.75
CA LEU A 57 1.27 6.60 4.69
C LEU A 57 0.60 7.14 5.95
N GLN A 58 1.17 6.88 7.13
CA GLN A 58 0.62 7.37 8.39
C GLN A 58 0.60 8.91 8.43
N LYS A 59 1.59 9.55 7.82
CA LYS A 59 1.61 11.02 7.71
C LYS A 59 0.47 11.55 6.84
N ILE A 60 0.07 10.79 5.84
CA ILE A 60 -1.09 11.13 4.99
C ILE A 60 -2.39 10.91 5.75
N LEU A 61 -2.49 9.80 6.48
CA LEU A 61 -3.70 9.40 7.19
C LEU A 61 -4.04 10.32 8.36
N LYS A 62 -3.05 10.84 9.05
CA LYS A 62 -3.25 11.63 10.26
C LYS A 62 -4.14 12.86 10.05
N PRO A 63 -3.87 13.75 9.08
CA PRO A 63 -4.75 14.88 8.84
C PRO A 63 -6.13 14.47 8.32
N LEU A 64 -6.22 13.39 7.54
CA LEU A 64 -7.52 12.89 7.08
C LEU A 64 -8.38 12.41 8.23
N ALA A 65 -7.78 11.72 9.20
CA ALA A 65 -8.49 11.25 10.39
C ALA A 65 -9.02 12.41 11.22
N SER A 66 -8.32 13.55 11.23
CA SER A 66 -8.76 14.75 11.92
C SER A 66 -9.95 15.41 11.24
N MET A 67 -10.02 15.34 9.91
CA MET A 67 -11.05 16.02 9.13
C MET A 67 -12.30 15.17 8.89
N PHE A 68 -12.13 13.85 8.76
CA PHE A 68 -13.20 12.95 8.37
C PHE A 68 -13.20 11.70 9.26
N SER A 69 -14.32 11.47 9.95
CA SER A 69 -14.44 10.31 10.83
C SER A 69 -14.25 8.97 10.12
N ARG A 70 -14.60 8.89 8.85
CA ARG A 70 -14.46 7.66 8.06
C ARG A 70 -13.00 7.20 7.91
N TYR A 71 -12.04 8.10 8.11
CA TYR A 71 -10.62 7.76 7.99
C TYR A 71 -9.95 7.44 9.33
N GLN A 72 -10.67 7.53 10.44
CA GLN A 72 -10.06 7.43 11.78
C GLN A 72 -9.42 6.07 12.08
N ASN A 73 -9.92 4.99 11.49
CA ASN A 73 -9.45 3.65 11.82
C ASN A 73 -8.40 3.08 10.87
N TYR A 74 -8.10 3.78 9.78
CA TYR A 74 -7.15 3.24 8.82
C TYR A 74 -5.74 3.11 9.37
N GLY A 75 -5.25 4.13 10.09
CA GLY A 75 -3.90 4.11 10.63
C GLY A 75 -3.63 2.88 11.48
N SER A 76 -4.53 2.60 12.43
CA SER A 76 -4.38 1.44 13.31
C SER A 76 -4.55 0.12 12.57
N ARG A 77 -5.40 0.06 11.56
CA ARG A 77 -5.59 -1.15 10.77
C ARG A 77 -4.34 -1.49 9.96
N PHE A 78 -3.72 -0.50 9.32
CA PHE A 78 -2.45 -0.69 8.62
C PHE A 78 -1.34 -1.13 9.57
N THR A 79 -1.24 -0.49 10.73
CA THR A 79 -0.25 -0.85 11.75
C THR A 79 -0.44 -2.29 12.20
N LYS A 80 -1.68 -2.71 12.43
CA LYS A 80 -1.98 -4.07 12.86
C LYS A 80 -1.55 -5.10 11.81
N ALA A 81 -1.85 -4.85 10.54
CA ALA A 81 -1.47 -5.75 9.47
C ALA A 81 0.06 -5.91 9.40
N LEU A 82 0.79 -4.79 9.49
CA LEU A 82 2.24 -4.80 9.45
C LEU A 82 2.83 -5.55 10.66
N ASP A 83 2.27 -5.34 11.85
CA ASP A 83 2.72 -6.03 13.06
C ASP A 83 2.49 -7.54 12.97
N LEU A 84 1.36 -7.97 12.41
CA LEU A 84 1.09 -9.39 12.22
C LEU A 84 2.09 -10.01 11.24
N MET A 85 2.46 -9.29 10.20
CA MET A 85 3.49 -9.75 9.27
C MET A 85 4.85 -9.90 9.97
N ARG A 86 5.21 -8.93 10.80
CA ARG A 86 6.47 -8.96 11.56
C ARG A 86 6.52 -10.13 12.55
N ASN A 87 5.35 -10.54 13.04
CA ASN A 87 5.23 -11.68 13.97
C ASN A 87 5.10 -13.02 13.24
N GLY A 88 5.27 -13.02 11.91
CA GLY A 88 5.33 -14.24 11.13
C GLY A 88 4.06 -14.61 10.38
N ASP A 89 2.99 -13.82 10.50
CA ASP A 89 1.75 -14.10 9.77
C ASP A 89 1.80 -13.43 8.39
N MET A 90 2.34 -14.14 7.43
CA MET A 90 2.62 -13.63 6.08
C MET A 90 1.36 -13.38 5.26
N GLN A 91 0.19 -13.88 5.69
CA GLN A 91 -1.07 -13.63 5.00
C GLN A 91 -1.46 -12.16 4.99
N TYR A 92 -0.99 -11.41 5.99
CA TYR A 92 -1.42 -10.02 6.19
C TYR A 92 -0.79 -9.01 5.24
N LEU A 93 0.02 -9.47 4.27
CA LEU A 93 0.43 -8.59 3.19
C LEU A 93 -0.57 -8.58 2.03
N MET A 94 -0.97 -9.73 1.53
CA MET A 94 -1.67 -9.82 0.25
C MET A 94 -2.98 -10.61 0.24
N LYS A 95 -3.26 -11.43 1.26
CA LYS A 95 -4.42 -12.30 1.20
C LYS A 95 -5.72 -11.50 1.16
N PRO A 96 -6.60 -11.73 0.17
CA PRO A 96 -7.86 -10.99 0.09
C PRO A 96 -8.83 -11.41 1.19
N LEU A 97 -9.80 -10.54 1.50
CA LEU A 97 -10.90 -10.77 2.44
C LEU A 97 -10.49 -10.86 3.92
N ILE A 98 -9.21 -10.66 4.24
CA ILE A 98 -8.76 -10.41 5.61
C ILE A 98 -8.18 -9.00 5.62
N GLY A 99 -7.97 -8.41 6.77
CA GLY A 99 -7.39 -7.07 6.87
C GLY A 99 -5.91 -7.03 6.50
N SER A 100 -5.52 -7.61 5.35
CA SER A 100 -4.15 -7.57 4.87
C SER A 100 -3.78 -6.18 4.39
N TYR A 101 -2.47 -5.90 4.34
CA TYR A 101 -1.98 -4.58 3.98
C TYR A 101 -2.47 -4.14 2.59
N SER A 102 -2.38 -5.01 1.60
CA SER A 102 -2.83 -4.67 0.25
C SER A 102 -4.34 -4.50 0.15
N THR A 103 -5.12 -5.31 0.88
CA THR A 103 -6.58 -5.15 0.92
C THR A 103 -6.96 -3.80 1.51
N LEU A 104 -6.32 -3.40 2.61
CA LEU A 104 -6.54 -2.10 3.23
C LEU A 104 -6.13 -0.95 2.30
N TRP A 105 -5.05 -1.14 1.54
CA TRP A 105 -4.59 -0.16 0.57
C TRP A 105 -5.66 0.12 -0.48
N PHE A 106 -6.24 -0.93 -1.05
CA PHE A 106 -7.31 -0.80 -2.04
C PHE A 106 -8.55 -0.17 -1.43
N GLU A 107 -8.92 -0.56 -0.21
CA GLU A 107 -10.08 0.02 0.49
C GLU A 107 -9.89 1.53 0.69
N PHE A 108 -8.72 1.93 1.16
CA PHE A 108 -8.39 3.34 1.36
C PHE A 108 -8.39 4.10 0.03
N HIS A 109 -7.83 3.51 -1.01
CA HIS A 109 -7.82 4.08 -2.35
C HIS A 109 -9.25 4.37 -2.85
N GLU A 110 -10.15 3.40 -2.69
CA GLU A 110 -11.55 3.57 -3.08
C GLU A 110 -12.23 4.67 -2.27
N ASP A 111 -11.93 4.77 -0.98
CA ASP A 111 -12.48 5.83 -0.13
C ASP A 111 -12.00 7.21 -0.59
N LEU A 112 -10.74 7.34 -0.96
CA LEU A 112 -10.22 8.61 -1.48
C LEU A 112 -10.91 8.99 -2.79
N LEU A 113 -11.09 8.02 -3.70
CA LEU A 113 -11.80 8.27 -4.95
C LEU A 113 -13.23 8.72 -4.71
N ALA A 114 -13.93 8.05 -3.79
CA ALA A 114 -15.31 8.41 -3.45
C ALA A 114 -15.38 9.82 -2.86
N THR A 115 -14.46 10.17 -1.99
CA THR A 115 -14.43 11.49 -1.34
C THR A 115 -14.17 12.60 -2.37
N LEU A 116 -13.31 12.33 -3.35
CA LEU A 116 -12.96 13.30 -4.39
C LEU A 116 -13.95 13.32 -5.56
N GLY A 117 -14.84 12.31 -5.66
CA GLY A 117 -15.74 12.17 -6.79
C GLY A 117 -15.05 11.74 -8.07
N ILE A 118 -13.92 11.04 -7.97
CA ILE A 118 -13.16 10.54 -9.11
C ILE A 118 -13.48 9.06 -9.32
N ASN A 119 -13.65 8.62 -10.57
CA ASN A 119 -13.79 7.20 -10.88
C ASN A 119 -12.46 6.63 -11.40
N ARG A 120 -12.34 5.30 -11.41
CA ARG A 120 -11.10 4.65 -11.83
C ARG A 120 -10.71 4.92 -13.27
N ALA A 121 -11.67 5.01 -14.15
CA ALA A 121 -11.38 5.29 -15.56
C ALA A 121 -10.78 6.68 -15.74
N SER A 122 -11.26 7.66 -14.97
CA SER A 122 -10.70 9.01 -14.97
C SER A 122 -9.35 9.08 -14.27
N GLU A 123 -9.13 8.23 -13.29
CA GLU A 123 -7.94 8.24 -12.46
C GLU A 123 -6.66 8.03 -13.27
N ASP A 124 -6.63 7.03 -14.14
CA ASP A 124 -5.44 6.74 -14.93
C ASP A 124 -5.04 7.92 -15.80
N SER A 125 -6.01 8.52 -16.46
CA SER A 125 -5.78 9.69 -17.29
C SER A 125 -5.28 10.88 -16.49
N THR A 126 -5.92 11.13 -15.34
CA THR A 126 -5.55 12.23 -14.45
C THR A 126 -4.12 12.06 -13.91
N TRP A 127 -3.76 10.85 -13.55
CA TRP A 127 -2.44 10.58 -12.98
C TRP A 127 -1.33 10.69 -14.02
N GLN A 128 -1.60 10.26 -15.24
CA GLN A 128 -0.61 10.29 -16.31
C GLN A 128 -0.32 11.70 -16.83
N LEU A 129 -1.19 12.65 -16.52
CA LEU A 129 -1.06 14.04 -16.97
C LEU A 129 -1.03 15.00 -15.77
N PRO A 130 -0.06 14.83 -14.85
CA PRO A 130 -0.05 15.61 -13.61
C PRO A 130 0.13 17.11 -13.86
N SER A 131 0.80 17.49 -14.94
CA SER A 131 1.01 18.89 -15.28
C SER A 131 -0.25 19.57 -15.80
N ALA A 132 -1.26 18.80 -16.17
CA ALA A 132 -2.52 19.34 -16.69
C ALA A 132 -3.48 19.73 -15.57
N THR A 133 -3.16 19.39 -14.34
CA THR A 133 -3.97 19.74 -13.19
C THR A 133 -3.40 20.96 -12.49
#